data_e19003a2883dd6831cd6bb620b6de735
#
_entry.id   e19003a2883dd6831cd6bb620b6de735
#
_cell.length_a   1.000
_cell.length_b   1.000
_cell.length_c   1.000
_cell.angle_alpha   90.00
_cell.angle_beta   90.00
_cell.angle_gamma   90.00
#
_symmetry.space_group_name_H-M   'P 1'
#
loop_
_entity.id
_entity.type
_entity.pdbx_description
1 polymer ?
#
loop_
_entity_poly.entity_id
_entity_poly.type
_entity_poly.pdbx_seq_one_letter_code
_entity_poly.pdbx_strand_id
1 'polypeptide(L)'
;MTVNHLLDQPHHDGSELYVPQGTPDLGDVVPVRFRVPASGTERALWVRTVRDAEPRMVQARLERADEHERWYVADVPVHNPVTSYRALLDEPGGYRWLNGRGLFSRDVPDAADFRLTVHEPAPAWTASAVVYQIFPDRFARSGVERAFPEWSQPADWDDEPIGRGPSTPVQLYGGDLLGIEQRLDHLQRLGVDTVYLTPVFPSQSNHRYDASTFDHVDPLLGGDEALVSLRRALHGRGMRLVGDFTTNHTGVAHEWFERALRDRSSEEAEFYYWDKESDLGYVAWLDVPSLPKLNYGGSALARRMVDGPDSVIGRWLAEPFALDGWRIDVANMTGRYASDDFTHQVARTVRATMTALNPDAVLVSEHFHDAAGDLTGEGWQVNMNYSAFTKPLWTWLVDPATTLDFLGVPTTIPRRDGRSVVETMREFDATVPWKVTARQWNMLGSHDTPRLRTVVGDPRLVEVAAGLLFTYPGTPALFAGDEGGATGTNGEHGRVPMPWDQIEAGGGPRWDARTFEVYRSLVALRRSSRALREGGLRWAVVEDDALVYLRETADERVLVVAARAPWAGAALPRHLLSGARAERLHGVGTLDVATDALRVGGDGPGVSVWRLA
;
A
#
# COMPACT_ATOMS: atom_id res chain seq x y z
N MET A 1 -10.83 -4.75 35.99
CA MET A 1 -9.80 -5.26 35.06
C MET A 1 -8.90 -4.11 34.70
N THR A 2 -7.61 -4.21 34.98
CA THR A 2 -6.63 -3.21 34.60
C THR A 2 -6.45 -3.35 33.08
N VAL A 3 -7.07 -2.48 32.31
CA VAL A 3 -6.82 -2.38 30.87
C VAL A 3 -5.35 -1.97 30.74
N ASN A 4 -4.56 -2.78 30.07
CA ASN A 4 -3.14 -2.52 29.86
C ASN A 4 -3.05 -1.41 28.78
N HIS A 5 -3.08 -0.15 29.22
CA HIS A 5 -3.05 0.99 28.33
C HIS A 5 -1.67 1.06 27.68
N LEU A 6 -1.61 0.81 26.37
CA LEU A 6 -0.38 1.00 25.58
C LEU A 6 0.14 2.44 25.66
N LEU A 7 -0.72 3.38 26.03
CA LEU A 7 -0.37 4.79 26.26
C LEU A 7 0.54 5.01 27.49
N ASP A 8 0.56 4.06 28.43
CA ASP A 8 1.43 4.09 29.61
C ASP A 8 2.82 3.48 29.33
N GLN A 9 3.16 3.26 28.09
CA GLN A 9 4.46 2.74 27.65
C GLN A 9 5.28 3.81 26.93
N PRO A 10 6.63 3.73 26.99
CA PRO A 10 7.50 4.50 26.11
C PRO A 10 7.10 4.32 24.65
N HIS A 11 7.24 5.39 23.86
CA HIS A 11 6.81 5.39 22.47
C HIS A 11 7.76 6.13 21.56
N HIS A 12 7.90 5.58 20.35
CA HIS A 12 8.56 6.13 19.18
C HIS A 12 8.04 5.40 17.95
N ASP A 13 7.87 6.09 16.81
CA ASP A 13 7.43 5.48 15.55
C ASP A 13 8.19 6.00 14.32
N GLY A 14 9.10 6.95 14.49
CA GLY A 14 9.87 7.58 13.40
C GLY A 14 9.13 8.71 12.68
N SER A 15 7.91 9.05 13.08
CA SER A 15 7.15 10.18 12.52
C SER A 15 7.73 11.56 12.89
N GLU A 16 7.14 12.63 12.34
CA GLU A 16 7.57 14.02 12.52
C GLU A 16 7.72 14.42 14.00
N LEU A 17 6.91 13.87 14.89
CA LEU A 17 7.02 14.14 16.33
C LEU A 17 8.36 13.67 16.91
N TYR A 18 8.95 12.64 16.33
CA TYR A 18 10.13 11.97 16.86
C TYR A 18 11.38 12.17 16.01
N VAL A 19 11.24 12.32 14.70
CA VAL A 19 12.34 12.45 13.76
C VAL A 19 12.03 13.55 12.75
N PRO A 20 12.95 14.48 12.48
CA PRO A 20 12.79 15.44 11.39
C PRO A 20 12.54 14.71 10.05
N GLN A 21 11.61 15.20 9.25
CA GLN A 21 11.18 14.53 8.02
C GLN A 21 12.06 14.85 6.78
N GLY A 22 13.06 15.71 6.91
CA GLY A 22 14.06 15.93 5.86
C GLY A 22 14.89 14.67 5.60
N THR A 23 15.47 14.58 4.40
CA THR A 23 16.40 13.49 4.06
C THR A 23 17.79 13.89 4.52
N PRO A 24 18.41 13.16 5.47
CA PRO A 24 19.76 13.46 5.92
C PRO A 24 20.79 12.99 4.89
N ASP A 25 21.92 13.65 4.84
CA ASP A 25 23.12 13.19 4.15
C ASP A 25 23.97 12.26 5.03
N LEU A 26 24.88 11.49 4.40
CA LEU A 26 25.90 10.74 5.13
C LEU A 26 26.81 11.70 5.90
N GLY A 27 26.95 11.47 7.19
CA GLY A 27 27.71 12.32 8.10
C GLY A 27 26.87 13.29 8.90
N ASP A 28 25.60 13.46 8.57
CA ASP A 28 24.68 14.27 9.35
C ASP A 28 24.42 13.67 10.74
N VAL A 29 23.93 14.52 11.62
CA VAL A 29 23.47 14.14 12.96
C VAL A 29 21.99 14.48 13.10
N VAL A 30 21.16 13.44 13.29
CA VAL A 30 19.70 13.58 13.35
C VAL A 30 19.23 13.53 14.80
N PRO A 31 18.48 14.55 15.31
CA PRO A 31 17.87 14.48 16.64
C PRO A 31 16.69 13.51 16.62
N VAL A 32 16.84 12.39 17.33
CA VAL A 32 15.81 11.36 17.49
C VAL A 32 15.20 11.45 18.86
N ARG A 33 13.87 11.60 18.93
CA ARG A 33 13.12 11.80 20.18
C ARG A 33 12.42 10.52 20.62
N PHE A 34 12.26 10.39 21.93
CA PHE A 34 11.48 9.32 22.54
C PHE A 34 10.56 9.93 23.61
N ARG A 35 9.31 9.51 23.59
CA ARG A 35 8.31 9.87 24.61
C ARG A 35 8.27 8.78 25.67
N VAL A 36 8.36 9.15 26.93
CA VAL A 36 8.27 8.26 28.09
C VAL A 36 7.21 8.80 29.06
N PRO A 37 6.29 7.97 29.59
CA PRO A 37 5.33 8.43 30.61
C PRO A 37 6.05 9.01 31.84
N ALA A 38 5.47 10.05 32.47
CA ALA A 38 6.04 10.65 33.68
C ALA A 38 6.19 9.65 34.84
N SER A 39 5.36 8.60 34.86
CA SER A 39 5.43 7.48 35.80
C SER A 39 6.57 6.49 35.50
N GLY A 40 7.30 6.64 34.41
CA GLY A 40 8.44 5.77 34.07
C GLY A 40 9.55 5.82 35.14
N THR A 41 10.28 4.75 35.26
CA THR A 41 11.32 4.57 36.33
C THR A 41 12.73 4.58 35.76
N GLU A 42 12.89 4.93 34.46
CA GLU A 42 14.19 4.96 33.80
C GLU A 42 15.14 6.00 34.45
N ARG A 43 16.37 5.55 34.69
CA ARG A 43 17.50 6.38 35.19
C ARG A 43 18.21 7.09 34.04
N ALA A 44 18.24 6.43 32.86
CA ALA A 44 18.80 6.95 31.64
C ALA A 44 18.13 6.31 30.42
N LEU A 45 18.17 7.05 29.31
CA LEU A 45 17.80 6.53 27.99
C LEU A 45 19.02 6.59 27.08
N TRP A 46 19.29 5.50 26.40
CA TRP A 46 20.35 5.38 25.41
C TRP A 46 19.77 4.96 24.07
N VAL A 47 20.37 5.41 22.99
CA VAL A 47 20.04 4.95 21.63
C VAL A 47 21.18 4.08 21.13
N ARG A 48 20.91 2.80 20.89
CA ARG A 48 21.81 1.90 20.20
C ARG A 48 21.65 2.13 18.70
N THR A 49 22.75 2.45 18.03
CA THR A 49 22.84 2.52 16.55
C THR A 49 23.78 1.43 16.07
N VAL A 50 23.76 1.17 14.74
CA VAL A 50 24.70 0.25 14.09
C VAL A 50 25.53 1.05 13.09
N ARG A 51 26.86 0.99 13.23
CA ARG A 51 27.83 1.62 12.36
C ARG A 51 28.75 0.56 11.77
N ASP A 52 28.74 0.36 10.47
CA ASP A 52 29.53 -0.66 9.78
C ASP A 52 29.40 -2.06 10.45
N ALA A 53 28.14 -2.44 10.74
CA ALA A 53 27.75 -3.66 11.47
C ALA A 53 28.16 -3.73 12.96
N GLU A 54 28.76 -2.67 13.54
CA GLU A 54 29.12 -2.60 14.94
C GLU A 54 28.15 -1.70 15.76
N PRO A 55 27.66 -2.14 16.92
CA PRO A 55 26.81 -1.33 17.76
C PRO A 55 27.55 -0.15 18.38
N ARG A 56 26.86 0.98 18.47
CA ARG A 56 27.31 2.19 19.18
C ARG A 56 26.15 2.68 20.05
N MET A 57 26.50 3.27 21.19
CA MET A 57 25.52 3.83 22.14
C MET A 57 25.64 5.34 22.16
N VAL A 58 24.50 6.03 21.98
CA VAL A 58 24.35 7.48 22.11
C VAL A 58 23.46 7.76 23.31
N GLN A 59 23.94 8.52 24.29
CA GLN A 59 23.12 8.88 25.44
C GLN A 59 22.11 9.96 25.04
N ALA A 60 20.84 9.75 25.36
CA ALA A 60 19.81 10.75 25.21
C ALA A 60 19.80 11.70 26.41
N ARG A 61 19.50 12.97 26.16
CA ARG A 61 19.25 14.00 27.18
C ARG A 61 17.76 14.26 27.32
N LEU A 62 17.33 14.64 28.51
CA LEU A 62 15.98 15.14 28.73
C LEU A 62 15.82 16.48 27.99
N GLU A 63 14.87 16.56 27.06
CA GLU A 63 14.58 17.77 26.28
C GLU A 63 13.46 18.58 26.95
N ARG A 64 12.39 17.91 27.37
CA ARG A 64 11.26 18.54 28.08
C ARG A 64 10.53 17.51 28.95
N ALA A 65 9.81 18.00 29.94
CA ALA A 65 8.93 17.20 30.78
C ALA A 65 7.72 18.01 31.21
N ASP A 66 6.60 17.34 31.39
CA ASP A 66 5.41 17.86 32.04
C ASP A 66 4.89 16.85 33.09
N GLU A 67 3.68 17.06 33.62
CA GLU A 67 3.10 16.17 34.63
C GLU A 67 2.72 14.78 34.08
N HIS A 68 2.70 14.59 32.75
CA HIS A 68 2.26 13.37 32.09
C HIS A 68 3.38 12.64 31.35
N GLU A 69 4.33 13.37 30.75
CA GLU A 69 5.32 12.83 29.84
C GLU A 69 6.70 13.47 29.97
N ARG A 70 7.72 12.68 29.71
CA ARG A 70 9.11 13.10 29.52
C ARG A 70 9.54 12.82 28.09
N TRP A 71 10.20 13.78 27.49
CA TRP A 71 10.74 13.68 26.14
C TRP A 71 12.25 13.69 26.17
N TYR A 72 12.84 12.63 25.68
CA TYR A 72 14.28 12.49 25.54
C TYR A 72 14.66 12.68 24.08
N VAL A 73 15.85 13.25 23.84
CA VAL A 73 16.42 13.42 22.51
C VAL A 73 17.86 12.90 22.48
N ALA A 74 18.19 12.12 21.45
CA ALA A 74 19.53 11.65 21.16
C ALA A 74 19.98 12.16 19.78
N ASP A 75 21.22 12.61 19.68
CA ASP A 75 21.84 13.08 18.45
C ASP A 75 22.46 11.90 17.72
N VAL A 76 21.71 11.27 16.79
CA VAL A 76 22.08 10.02 16.10
C VAL A 76 22.89 10.32 14.84
N PRO A 77 24.15 9.88 14.72
CA PRO A 77 24.95 10.05 13.50
C PRO A 77 24.43 9.14 12.38
N VAL A 78 24.25 9.70 11.18
CA VAL A 78 23.91 8.96 9.95
C VAL A 78 25.20 8.56 9.26
N HIS A 79 25.64 7.34 9.49
CA HIS A 79 26.91 6.85 8.95
C HIS A 79 26.72 5.92 7.75
N ASN A 80 25.74 5.06 7.78
CA ASN A 80 25.40 4.14 6.69
C ASN A 80 24.15 4.65 5.95
N PRO A 81 23.95 4.29 4.68
CA PRO A 81 22.77 4.71 3.90
C PRO A 81 21.43 4.39 4.59
N VAL A 82 21.39 3.27 5.32
CA VAL A 82 20.34 2.93 6.27
C VAL A 82 20.97 2.76 7.63
N THR A 83 20.61 3.62 8.58
CA THR A 83 21.10 3.59 9.96
C THR A 83 20.02 3.04 10.86
N SER A 84 20.18 1.80 11.32
CA SER A 84 19.27 1.16 12.26
C SER A 84 19.51 1.67 13.68
N TYR A 85 18.43 1.84 14.46
CA TYR A 85 18.51 2.27 15.85
C TYR A 85 17.33 1.79 16.71
N ARG A 86 17.56 1.64 18.02
CA ARG A 86 16.53 1.36 19.04
C ARG A 86 16.91 2.02 20.37
N ALA A 87 15.91 2.24 21.23
CA ALA A 87 16.18 2.79 22.54
C ALA A 87 16.43 1.68 23.59
N LEU A 88 17.35 1.96 24.51
CA LEU A 88 17.55 1.24 25.76
C LEU A 88 17.12 2.15 26.90
N LEU A 89 16.17 1.67 27.73
CA LEU A 89 15.76 2.31 28.96
C LEU A 89 16.48 1.61 30.12
N ASP A 90 17.43 2.30 30.79
CA ASP A 90 18.08 1.82 32.00
C ASP A 90 17.17 2.04 33.21
N GLU A 91 16.74 0.97 33.85
CA GLU A 91 15.77 0.99 34.94
C GLU A 91 16.31 0.30 36.20
N PRO A 92 15.72 0.55 37.37
CA PRO A 92 16.04 -0.22 38.56
C PRO A 92 15.79 -1.72 38.34
N GLY A 93 16.85 -2.52 38.42
CA GLY A 93 16.76 -3.96 38.22
C GLY A 93 17.05 -4.48 36.81
N GLY A 94 17.39 -3.63 35.85
CA GLY A 94 17.76 -4.05 34.51
C GLY A 94 17.57 -2.99 33.44
N TYR A 95 17.28 -3.43 32.22
CA TYR A 95 16.98 -2.54 31.13
C TYR A 95 15.86 -3.12 30.23
N ARG A 96 15.23 -2.25 29.45
CA ARG A 96 14.29 -2.63 28.41
C ARG A 96 14.69 -2.04 27.08
N TRP A 97 14.41 -2.78 26.01
CA TRP A 97 14.54 -2.31 24.63
C TRP A 97 13.21 -1.80 24.09
N LEU A 98 13.24 -0.66 23.40
CA LEU A 98 12.13 -0.17 22.59
C LEU A 98 12.55 -0.16 21.12
N ASN A 99 11.84 -0.93 20.29
CA ASN A 99 11.99 -0.96 18.82
C ASN A 99 10.63 -0.85 18.13
N GLY A 100 10.56 -1.01 16.80
CA GLY A 100 9.32 -0.88 16.03
C GLY A 100 8.20 -1.85 16.43
N ARG A 101 8.52 -2.99 17.03
CA ARG A 101 7.54 -3.95 17.55
C ARG A 101 7.00 -3.58 18.95
N GLY A 102 7.72 -2.76 19.71
CA GLY A 102 7.33 -2.35 21.05
C GLY A 102 8.44 -2.48 22.07
N LEU A 103 8.04 -2.71 23.34
CA LEU A 103 8.90 -2.71 24.51
C LEU A 103 9.20 -4.13 25.02
N PHE A 104 10.48 -4.45 25.22
CA PHE A 104 10.96 -5.79 25.59
C PHE A 104 11.92 -5.76 26.77
N SER A 105 11.71 -6.66 27.75
CA SER A 105 12.62 -6.91 28.90
C SER A 105 13.65 -8.01 28.61
N ARG A 106 13.90 -8.32 27.34
CA ARG A 106 14.88 -9.29 26.85
C ARG A 106 15.61 -8.72 25.64
N ASP A 107 16.75 -9.28 25.29
CA ASP A 107 17.44 -8.91 24.07
C ASP A 107 16.61 -9.28 22.82
N VAL A 108 16.72 -8.43 21.81
CA VAL A 108 15.99 -8.55 20.56
C VAL A 108 16.95 -8.37 19.36
N PRO A 109 16.70 -9.04 18.23
CA PRO A 109 17.49 -8.86 17.01
C PRO A 109 17.24 -7.47 16.38
N ASP A 110 18.14 -7.07 15.47
CA ASP A 110 18.11 -5.76 14.82
C ASP A 110 17.01 -5.64 13.74
N ALA A 111 16.36 -6.75 13.37
CA ALA A 111 15.39 -6.80 12.26
C ALA A 111 14.24 -5.79 12.41
N ALA A 112 13.81 -5.51 13.63
CA ALA A 112 12.72 -4.58 13.93
C ALA A 112 13.20 -3.22 14.48
N ASP A 113 14.47 -2.88 14.34
CA ASP A 113 15.00 -1.57 14.72
C ASP A 113 14.39 -0.49 13.84
N PHE A 114 14.15 0.70 14.40
CA PHE A 114 13.81 1.89 13.64
C PHE A 114 14.95 2.22 12.66
N ARG A 115 14.64 2.93 11.57
CA ARG A 115 15.63 3.23 10.54
C ARG A 115 15.60 4.68 10.11
N LEU A 116 16.77 5.33 10.10
CA LEU A 116 17.03 6.54 9.32
C LEU A 116 17.55 6.12 7.94
N THR A 117 17.18 6.83 6.90
CA THR A 117 17.67 6.57 5.55
C THR A 117 18.02 7.87 4.83
N VAL A 118 19.11 7.82 4.05
CA VAL A 118 19.55 8.92 3.16
C VAL A 118 18.79 8.94 1.83
N HIS A 119 17.91 7.97 1.63
CA HIS A 119 17.13 7.88 0.40
C HIS A 119 15.89 8.78 0.47
N GLU A 120 15.62 9.49 -0.62
CA GLU A 120 14.45 10.34 -0.73
C GLU A 120 13.16 9.50 -0.64
N PRO A 121 12.15 9.95 0.10
CA PRO A 121 10.86 9.28 0.15
C PRO A 121 10.12 9.36 -1.19
N ALA A 122 8.97 8.71 -1.29
CA ALA A 122 8.03 8.96 -2.38
C ALA A 122 7.63 10.45 -2.44
N PRO A 123 7.25 10.96 -3.63
CA PRO A 123 6.90 12.35 -3.82
C PRO A 123 5.90 12.87 -2.78
N ALA A 124 6.01 14.14 -2.38
CA ALA A 124 5.23 14.73 -1.29
C ALA A 124 3.71 14.58 -1.48
N TRP A 125 3.23 14.63 -2.72
CA TRP A 125 1.81 14.48 -3.03
C TRP A 125 1.23 13.12 -2.59
N THR A 126 2.06 12.07 -2.50
CA THR A 126 1.60 10.72 -2.10
C THR A 126 1.07 10.67 -0.66
N ALA A 127 1.44 11.62 0.20
CA ALA A 127 0.90 11.73 1.56
C ALA A 127 -0.60 11.99 1.60
N SER A 128 -1.08 12.81 0.66
CA SER A 128 -2.49 13.20 0.58
C SER A 128 -3.28 12.43 -0.47
N ALA A 129 -2.61 11.61 -1.27
CA ALA A 129 -3.22 10.87 -2.37
C ALA A 129 -4.28 9.88 -1.86
N VAL A 130 -5.30 9.72 -2.70
CA VAL A 130 -6.27 8.62 -2.65
C VAL A 130 -6.27 7.97 -4.01
N VAL A 131 -5.75 6.75 -4.06
CA VAL A 131 -5.55 6.00 -5.30
C VAL A 131 -6.80 5.21 -5.65
N TYR A 132 -7.13 5.16 -6.93
CA TYR A 132 -8.23 4.38 -7.45
C TYR A 132 -7.75 3.48 -8.60
N GLN A 133 -7.70 2.18 -8.33
CA GLN A 133 -7.29 1.16 -9.29
C GLN A 133 -8.41 0.88 -10.27
N ILE A 134 -8.11 0.94 -11.56
CA ILE A 134 -9.02 0.61 -12.66
C ILE A 134 -8.46 -0.56 -13.46
N PHE A 135 -9.30 -1.57 -13.69
CA PHE A 135 -9.11 -2.61 -14.68
C PHE A 135 -9.83 -2.18 -15.96
N PRO A 136 -9.13 -1.72 -17.02
CA PRO A 136 -9.75 -0.98 -18.14
C PRO A 136 -10.89 -1.72 -18.82
N ASP A 137 -10.75 -3.01 -19.09
CA ASP A 137 -11.77 -3.85 -19.74
C ASP A 137 -13.11 -3.89 -18.96
N ARG A 138 -13.12 -3.58 -17.66
CA ARG A 138 -14.27 -3.75 -16.74
C ARG A 138 -14.81 -2.43 -16.18
N PHE A 139 -14.23 -1.29 -16.55
CA PHE A 139 -14.63 -0.02 -15.94
C PHE A 139 -15.76 0.67 -16.71
N ALA A 140 -15.55 1.01 -17.98
CA ALA A 140 -16.58 1.64 -18.82
C ALA A 140 -16.29 1.45 -20.31
N ARG A 141 -17.36 1.32 -21.10
CA ARG A 141 -17.32 1.36 -22.57
C ARG A 141 -17.52 2.81 -23.04
N SER A 142 -16.73 3.27 -24.00
CA SER A 142 -16.92 4.59 -24.64
C SER A 142 -18.09 4.64 -25.64
N GLY A 143 -18.55 3.49 -26.10
CA GLY A 143 -19.48 3.36 -27.20
C GLY A 143 -18.82 3.33 -28.57
N VAL A 144 -17.49 3.44 -28.66
CA VAL A 144 -16.74 3.22 -29.89
C VAL A 144 -16.67 1.72 -30.17
N GLU A 145 -17.26 1.30 -31.28
CA GLU A 145 -17.22 -0.11 -31.68
C GLU A 145 -15.81 -0.53 -32.10
N ARG A 146 -15.32 -1.63 -31.51
CA ARG A 146 -14.06 -2.30 -31.86
C ARG A 146 -14.31 -3.78 -32.04
N ALA A 147 -13.75 -4.35 -33.10
CA ALA A 147 -13.85 -5.79 -33.33
C ALA A 147 -13.04 -6.54 -32.26
N PHE A 148 -13.66 -7.51 -31.63
CA PHE A 148 -12.97 -8.41 -30.70
C PHE A 148 -12.03 -9.34 -31.47
N PRO A 149 -10.81 -9.62 -30.97
CA PRO A 149 -9.89 -10.54 -31.61
C PRO A 149 -10.41 -12.00 -31.57
N GLU A 150 -9.97 -12.81 -32.52
CA GLU A 150 -10.41 -14.21 -32.64
C GLU A 150 -10.10 -15.08 -31.41
N TRP A 151 -9.04 -14.73 -30.67
CA TRP A 151 -8.68 -15.44 -29.45
C TRP A 151 -9.61 -15.14 -28.27
N SER A 152 -10.41 -14.08 -28.32
CA SER A 152 -11.23 -13.61 -27.21
C SER A 152 -12.63 -14.23 -27.20
N GLN A 153 -13.23 -14.20 -26.02
CA GLN A 153 -14.63 -14.50 -25.78
C GLN A 153 -15.37 -13.20 -25.36
N PRO A 154 -16.10 -12.58 -26.27
CA PRO A 154 -16.90 -11.39 -25.93
C PRO A 154 -17.94 -11.69 -24.86
N ALA A 155 -18.12 -10.77 -23.93
CA ALA A 155 -19.13 -10.85 -22.89
C ALA A 155 -20.01 -9.60 -22.88
N ASP A 156 -21.27 -9.76 -22.52
CA ASP A 156 -22.16 -8.62 -22.27
C ASP A 156 -21.77 -7.94 -20.94
N TRP A 157 -22.09 -6.63 -20.82
CA TRP A 157 -21.66 -5.84 -19.67
C TRP A 157 -22.23 -6.35 -18.32
N ASP A 158 -23.36 -7.01 -18.36
CA ASP A 158 -24.04 -7.57 -17.20
C ASP A 158 -23.73 -9.04 -16.93
N ASP A 159 -22.91 -9.68 -17.80
CA ASP A 159 -22.48 -11.04 -17.58
C ASP A 159 -21.59 -11.15 -16.34
N GLU A 160 -21.65 -12.28 -15.67
CA GLU A 160 -20.79 -12.55 -14.53
C GLU A 160 -19.38 -12.98 -14.99
N PRO A 161 -18.31 -12.47 -14.38
CA PRO A 161 -16.95 -12.86 -14.75
C PRO A 161 -16.69 -14.36 -14.52
N ILE A 162 -16.00 -14.99 -15.46
CA ILE A 162 -15.52 -16.34 -15.30
C ILE A 162 -14.39 -16.33 -14.27
N GLY A 163 -14.64 -16.94 -13.11
CA GLY A 163 -13.70 -16.91 -11.98
C GLY A 163 -12.62 -17.98 -12.02
N ARG A 164 -12.75 -19.02 -12.82
CA ARG A 164 -11.78 -20.13 -12.89
C ARG A 164 -11.78 -20.77 -14.28
N GLY A 165 -10.62 -21.31 -14.66
CA GLY A 165 -10.44 -22.09 -15.89
C GLY A 165 -9.81 -21.30 -17.04
N PRO A 166 -9.57 -21.95 -18.18
CA PRO A 166 -8.80 -21.39 -19.29
C PRO A 166 -9.48 -20.20 -19.99
N SER A 167 -10.78 -20.02 -19.78
CA SER A 167 -11.53 -18.90 -20.35
C SER A 167 -11.43 -17.60 -19.55
N THR A 168 -10.87 -17.64 -18.33
CA THR A 168 -10.75 -16.42 -17.49
C THR A 168 -9.96 -15.29 -18.15
N PRO A 169 -8.78 -15.54 -18.76
CA PRO A 169 -7.99 -14.45 -19.34
C PRO A 169 -8.53 -13.96 -20.69
N VAL A 170 -9.39 -14.73 -21.35
CA VAL A 170 -9.87 -14.41 -22.71
C VAL A 170 -11.28 -13.80 -22.75
N GLN A 171 -11.99 -13.74 -21.63
CA GLN A 171 -13.30 -13.10 -21.53
C GLN A 171 -13.15 -11.57 -21.55
N LEU A 172 -13.59 -10.92 -22.63
CA LEU A 172 -13.51 -9.46 -22.83
C LEU A 172 -14.87 -8.80 -22.73
N TYR A 173 -14.94 -7.70 -21.97
CA TYR A 173 -16.14 -6.87 -21.82
C TYR A 173 -16.05 -5.58 -22.66
N GLY A 174 -14.90 -5.25 -23.20
CA GLY A 174 -14.71 -4.13 -24.10
C GLY A 174 -14.75 -2.76 -23.46
N GLY A 175 -14.43 -2.65 -22.17
CA GLY A 175 -14.11 -1.36 -21.55
C GLY A 175 -12.84 -0.76 -22.16
N ASP A 176 -12.75 0.56 -22.20
CA ASP A 176 -11.66 1.28 -22.85
C ASP A 176 -11.29 2.61 -22.15
N LEU A 177 -10.17 3.22 -22.55
CA LEU A 177 -9.64 4.43 -21.92
C LEU A 177 -10.55 5.65 -22.12
N LEU A 178 -11.24 5.75 -23.25
CA LEU A 178 -12.21 6.82 -23.49
C LEU A 178 -13.45 6.65 -22.60
N GLY A 179 -13.87 5.40 -22.35
CA GLY A 179 -14.93 5.09 -21.39
C GLY A 179 -14.53 5.52 -19.98
N ILE A 180 -13.27 5.30 -19.58
CA ILE A 180 -12.74 5.80 -18.29
C ILE A 180 -12.82 7.33 -18.26
N GLU A 181 -12.38 8.02 -19.32
CA GLU A 181 -12.44 9.49 -19.42
C GLU A 181 -13.87 10.03 -19.24
N GLN A 182 -14.86 9.37 -19.83
CA GLN A 182 -16.28 9.75 -19.69
C GLN A 182 -16.82 9.61 -18.26
N ARG A 183 -16.16 8.86 -17.38
CA ARG A 183 -16.58 8.58 -16.01
C ARG A 183 -15.75 9.31 -14.93
N LEU A 184 -14.90 10.24 -15.28
CA LEU A 184 -14.04 10.98 -14.34
C LEU A 184 -14.83 11.79 -13.30
N ASP A 185 -16.06 12.20 -13.61
CA ASP A 185 -16.93 12.91 -12.65
C ASP A 185 -17.33 12.01 -11.46
N HIS A 186 -17.43 10.68 -11.66
CA HIS A 186 -17.62 9.73 -10.56
C HIS A 186 -16.41 9.74 -9.61
N LEU A 187 -15.21 9.70 -10.15
CA LEU A 187 -13.97 9.74 -9.38
C LEU A 187 -13.82 11.05 -8.59
N GLN A 188 -14.15 12.18 -9.21
CA GLN A 188 -14.16 13.48 -8.54
C GLN A 188 -15.19 13.53 -7.41
N ARG A 189 -16.39 13.00 -7.62
CA ARG A 189 -17.46 12.93 -6.62
C ARG A 189 -17.04 12.06 -5.43
N LEU A 190 -16.35 10.94 -5.66
CA LEU A 190 -15.78 10.11 -4.60
C LEU A 190 -14.66 10.84 -3.87
N GLY A 191 -13.94 11.72 -4.56
CA GLY A 191 -12.85 12.53 -4.02
C GLY A 191 -11.46 11.89 -4.22
N VAL A 192 -11.29 10.89 -5.09
CA VAL A 192 -9.98 10.36 -5.45
C VAL A 192 -9.22 11.35 -6.34
N ASP A 193 -7.89 11.27 -6.34
CA ASP A 193 -7.02 12.18 -7.08
C ASP A 193 -5.89 11.47 -7.84
N THR A 194 -5.82 10.16 -7.74
CA THR A 194 -4.81 9.37 -8.44
C THR A 194 -5.47 8.13 -9.04
N VAL A 195 -5.41 7.99 -10.35
CA VAL A 195 -5.84 6.78 -11.07
C VAL A 195 -4.64 5.88 -11.27
N TYR A 196 -4.78 4.62 -10.91
CA TYR A 196 -3.84 3.55 -11.24
C TYR A 196 -4.52 2.60 -12.24
N LEU A 197 -3.96 2.47 -13.44
CA LEU A 197 -4.43 1.53 -14.46
C LEU A 197 -3.63 0.23 -14.38
N THR A 198 -4.31 -0.93 -14.43
CA THR A 198 -3.65 -2.19 -14.80
C THR A 198 -3.13 -2.08 -16.25
N PRO A 199 -2.24 -3.01 -16.72
CA PRO A 199 -1.52 -2.81 -17.98
C PRO A 199 -2.39 -2.42 -19.16
N VAL A 200 -1.85 -1.56 -20.01
CA VAL A 200 -2.54 -1.02 -21.20
C VAL A 200 -1.92 -1.45 -22.53
N PHE A 201 -0.87 -2.28 -22.49
CA PHE A 201 -0.16 -2.77 -23.68
C PHE A 201 -0.92 -3.87 -24.40
N PRO A 202 -0.72 -4.06 -25.74
CA PRO A 202 -1.29 -5.16 -26.49
C PRO A 202 -0.91 -6.52 -25.88
N SER A 203 -1.87 -7.44 -25.88
CA SER A 203 -1.69 -8.78 -25.29
C SER A 203 -2.70 -9.77 -25.85
N GLN A 204 -2.65 -11.02 -25.40
CA GLN A 204 -3.66 -12.04 -25.69
C GLN A 204 -4.49 -12.39 -24.46
N SER A 205 -4.65 -11.42 -23.53
CA SER A 205 -5.46 -11.57 -22.33
C SER A 205 -6.20 -10.27 -21.97
N ASN A 206 -7.26 -10.40 -21.15
CA ASN A 206 -7.98 -9.25 -20.63
C ASN A 206 -7.16 -8.45 -19.60
N HIS A 207 -6.22 -9.10 -18.90
CA HIS A 207 -5.37 -8.49 -17.86
C HIS A 207 -4.12 -7.81 -18.41
N ARG A 208 -3.66 -8.15 -19.59
CA ARG A 208 -2.54 -7.53 -20.33
C ARG A 208 -1.15 -7.64 -19.65
N TYR A 209 -0.98 -8.53 -18.67
CA TYR A 209 0.35 -8.82 -18.10
C TYR A 209 1.23 -9.65 -19.03
N ASP A 210 0.66 -10.28 -20.06
CA ASP A 210 1.34 -10.99 -21.14
C ASP A 210 1.57 -10.10 -22.36
N ALA A 211 2.14 -8.90 -22.16
CA ALA A 211 2.34 -7.91 -23.22
C ALA A 211 3.06 -8.52 -24.45
N SER A 212 2.56 -8.20 -25.65
CA SER A 212 3.16 -8.58 -26.94
C SER A 212 4.10 -7.50 -27.50
N THR A 213 3.98 -6.29 -26.99
CA THR A 213 4.88 -5.15 -27.23
C THR A 213 4.71 -4.12 -26.12
N PHE A 214 5.72 -3.28 -25.93
CA PHE A 214 5.66 -2.12 -25.03
C PHE A 214 5.67 -0.78 -25.80
N ASP A 215 5.58 -0.83 -27.12
CA ASP A 215 5.78 0.33 -27.97
C ASP A 215 4.54 1.21 -28.17
N HIS A 216 3.35 0.69 -27.90
CA HIS A 216 2.09 1.41 -28.02
C HIS A 216 1.01 0.85 -27.10
N VAL A 217 -0.04 1.62 -26.89
CA VAL A 217 -1.24 1.21 -26.15
C VAL A 217 -2.09 0.28 -27.02
N ASP A 218 -2.70 -0.72 -26.39
CA ASP A 218 -3.59 -1.67 -27.05
C ASP A 218 -4.69 -0.95 -27.85
N PRO A 219 -4.81 -1.21 -29.15
CA PRO A 219 -5.91 -0.66 -29.96
C PRO A 219 -7.31 -0.97 -29.41
N LEU A 220 -7.47 -2.10 -28.69
CA LEU A 220 -8.73 -2.45 -28.01
C LEU A 220 -9.07 -1.44 -26.91
N LEU A 221 -8.08 -0.81 -26.30
CA LEU A 221 -8.27 0.24 -25.31
C LEU A 221 -8.36 1.65 -25.92
N GLY A 222 -8.16 1.78 -27.22
CA GLY A 222 -8.22 3.05 -27.95
C GLY A 222 -6.87 3.61 -28.39
N GLY A 223 -5.78 2.87 -28.17
CA GLY A 223 -4.44 3.24 -28.61
C GLY A 223 -3.84 4.43 -27.87
N ASP A 224 -2.71 4.91 -28.36
CA ASP A 224 -1.92 5.99 -27.76
C ASP A 224 -2.72 7.28 -27.57
N GLU A 225 -3.55 7.64 -28.56
CA GLU A 225 -4.37 8.85 -28.51
C GLU A 225 -5.36 8.85 -27.35
N ALA A 226 -5.95 7.68 -27.03
CA ALA A 226 -6.87 7.55 -25.92
C ALA A 226 -6.16 7.69 -24.56
N LEU A 227 -4.94 7.16 -24.41
CA LEU A 227 -4.15 7.35 -23.19
C LEU A 227 -3.75 8.82 -23.00
N VAL A 228 -3.31 9.49 -24.07
CA VAL A 228 -2.96 10.92 -24.04
C VAL A 228 -4.19 11.78 -23.72
N SER A 229 -5.36 11.45 -24.26
CA SER A 229 -6.62 12.13 -23.93
C SER A 229 -6.98 11.97 -22.46
N LEU A 230 -7.00 10.72 -21.98
CA LEU A 230 -7.30 10.40 -20.57
C LEU A 230 -6.33 11.13 -19.61
N ARG A 231 -5.01 11.05 -19.91
CA ARG A 231 -4.00 11.76 -19.10
C ARG A 231 -4.28 13.25 -19.04
N ARG A 232 -4.55 13.87 -20.17
CA ARG A 232 -4.89 15.32 -20.25
C ARG A 232 -6.15 15.66 -19.45
N ALA A 233 -7.19 14.82 -19.57
CA ALA A 233 -8.43 15.00 -18.85
C ALA A 233 -8.26 14.86 -17.33
N LEU A 234 -7.42 13.93 -16.87
CA LEU A 234 -7.06 13.76 -15.46
C LEU A 234 -6.28 14.96 -14.93
N HIS A 235 -5.20 15.36 -15.62
CA HIS A 235 -4.39 16.51 -15.22
C HIS A 235 -5.20 17.82 -15.23
N GLY A 236 -6.11 17.99 -16.15
CA GLY A 236 -7.04 19.13 -16.18
C GLY A 236 -7.97 19.21 -14.95
N ARG A 237 -8.14 18.10 -14.25
CA ARG A 237 -8.89 17.99 -12.97
C ARG A 237 -7.98 17.98 -11.73
N GLY A 238 -6.66 18.15 -11.90
CA GLY A 238 -5.69 18.03 -10.81
C GLY A 238 -5.47 16.59 -10.31
N MET A 239 -5.83 15.61 -11.14
CA MET A 239 -5.65 14.18 -10.87
C MET A 239 -4.40 13.65 -11.56
N ARG A 240 -3.86 12.54 -11.07
CA ARG A 240 -2.66 11.85 -11.57
C ARG A 240 -2.98 10.52 -12.22
N LEU A 241 -2.05 10.06 -13.06
CA LEU A 241 -2.15 8.78 -13.76
C LEU A 241 -0.89 7.94 -13.53
N VAL A 242 -1.05 6.80 -12.85
CA VAL A 242 0.00 5.80 -12.63
C VAL A 242 -0.26 4.60 -13.53
N GLY A 243 0.75 4.18 -14.28
CA GLY A 243 0.70 2.99 -15.13
C GLY A 243 1.12 1.73 -14.39
N ASP A 244 0.91 0.58 -15.04
CA ASP A 244 1.37 -0.74 -14.60
C ASP A 244 2.35 -1.31 -15.61
N PHE A 245 3.44 -1.85 -15.15
CA PHE A 245 4.50 -2.34 -15.99
C PHE A 245 5.12 -3.63 -15.50
N THR A 246 5.17 -4.64 -16.38
CA THR A 246 5.73 -5.96 -16.08
C THR A 246 7.21 -5.98 -16.43
N THR A 247 8.08 -5.99 -15.42
CA THR A 247 9.54 -6.08 -15.61
C THR A 247 10.08 -7.50 -15.44
N ASN A 248 9.26 -8.43 -14.96
CA ASN A 248 9.67 -9.81 -14.65
C ASN A 248 9.58 -10.75 -15.87
N HIS A 249 8.63 -10.54 -16.76
CA HIS A 249 8.34 -11.40 -17.92
C HIS A 249 7.69 -10.60 -19.04
N THR A 250 7.59 -11.20 -20.23
CA THR A 250 6.77 -10.73 -21.34
C THR A 250 5.72 -11.78 -21.69
N GLY A 251 4.84 -11.49 -22.64
CA GLY A 251 4.03 -12.55 -23.27
C GLY A 251 4.85 -13.39 -24.24
N VAL A 252 4.41 -14.64 -24.54
CA VAL A 252 5.03 -15.45 -25.59
C VAL A 252 4.88 -14.83 -26.98
N ALA A 253 3.86 -13.99 -27.19
CA ALA A 253 3.65 -13.26 -28.42
C ALA A 253 4.46 -11.96 -28.48
N HIS A 254 5.32 -11.68 -27.49
CA HIS A 254 6.15 -10.48 -27.49
C HIS A 254 7.17 -10.52 -28.62
N GLU A 255 7.28 -9.44 -29.37
CA GLU A 255 8.19 -9.34 -30.51
C GLU A 255 9.65 -9.67 -30.17
N TRP A 256 10.11 -9.36 -28.95
CA TRP A 256 11.44 -9.76 -28.47
C TRP A 256 11.56 -11.26 -28.31
N PHE A 257 10.55 -11.91 -27.70
CA PHE A 257 10.56 -13.34 -27.49
C PHE A 257 10.43 -14.11 -28.81
N GLU A 258 9.58 -13.66 -29.72
CA GLU A 258 9.47 -14.25 -31.07
C GLU A 258 10.79 -14.14 -31.86
N ARG A 259 11.49 -13.01 -31.73
CA ARG A 259 12.81 -12.80 -32.36
C ARG A 259 13.84 -13.77 -31.76
N ALA A 260 13.88 -13.87 -30.42
CA ALA A 260 14.76 -14.78 -29.69
C ALA A 260 14.50 -16.26 -30.00
N LEU A 261 13.25 -16.65 -30.26
CA LEU A 261 12.89 -18.01 -30.70
C LEU A 261 13.36 -18.31 -32.11
N ARG A 262 13.24 -17.34 -33.04
CA ARG A 262 13.64 -17.49 -34.45
C ARG A 262 15.15 -17.49 -34.61
N ASP A 263 15.84 -16.65 -33.85
CA ASP A 263 17.32 -16.50 -33.92
C ASP A 263 17.92 -16.43 -32.51
N ARG A 264 18.54 -17.55 -32.11
CA ARG A 264 19.22 -17.68 -30.81
C ARG A 264 20.53 -16.88 -30.72
N SER A 265 20.98 -16.26 -31.81
CA SER A 265 22.13 -15.34 -31.84
C SER A 265 21.71 -13.88 -31.79
N SER A 266 20.43 -13.56 -31.77
CA SER A 266 19.92 -12.20 -31.63
C SER A 266 20.20 -11.61 -30.25
N GLU A 267 20.25 -10.28 -30.13
CA GLU A 267 20.37 -9.59 -28.85
C GLU A 267 19.21 -9.98 -27.92
N GLU A 268 18.01 -10.11 -28.47
CA GLU A 268 16.81 -10.50 -27.71
C GLU A 268 16.88 -11.90 -27.12
N ALA A 269 17.71 -12.79 -27.66
CA ALA A 269 17.92 -14.11 -27.06
C ALA A 269 18.63 -14.04 -25.71
N GLU A 270 19.38 -12.97 -25.42
CA GLU A 270 19.99 -12.72 -24.12
C GLU A 270 18.98 -12.20 -23.07
N PHE A 271 17.81 -11.76 -23.51
CA PHE A 271 16.78 -11.21 -22.61
C PHE A 271 16.05 -12.28 -21.81
N TYR A 272 16.21 -13.56 -22.12
CA TYR A 272 15.43 -14.63 -21.53
C TYR A 272 16.31 -15.72 -20.94
N TYR A 273 15.78 -16.43 -19.93
CA TYR A 273 16.37 -17.65 -19.40
C TYR A 273 15.93 -18.84 -20.26
N TRP A 274 16.91 -19.58 -20.78
CA TRP A 274 16.68 -20.77 -21.61
C TRP A 274 16.98 -22.02 -20.78
N ASP A 275 16.04 -22.98 -20.81
CA ASP A 275 16.17 -24.27 -20.13
C ASP A 275 15.91 -25.42 -21.12
N LYS A 276 16.97 -26.12 -21.46
CA LYS A 276 16.90 -27.25 -22.42
C LYS A 276 16.28 -28.51 -21.83
N GLU A 277 16.17 -28.59 -20.51
CA GLU A 277 15.59 -29.73 -19.80
C GLU A 277 14.08 -29.53 -19.56
N SER A 278 13.60 -28.30 -19.68
CA SER A 278 12.17 -28.00 -19.63
C SER A 278 11.47 -28.32 -20.94
N ASP A 279 10.25 -28.88 -20.88
CA ASP A 279 9.39 -29.12 -22.06
C ASP A 279 9.11 -27.82 -22.85
N LEU A 280 9.19 -26.66 -22.20
CA LEU A 280 9.02 -25.35 -22.84
C LEU A 280 10.28 -24.86 -23.56
N GLY A 281 11.46 -25.36 -23.19
CA GLY A 281 12.75 -24.87 -23.69
C GLY A 281 13.18 -23.50 -23.15
N TYR A 282 12.42 -22.92 -22.23
CA TYR A 282 12.68 -21.65 -21.56
C TYR A 282 12.07 -21.63 -20.15
N VAL A 283 12.54 -20.71 -19.32
CA VAL A 283 11.97 -20.48 -17.99
C VAL A 283 10.76 -19.56 -18.10
N ALA A 284 9.66 -19.92 -17.45
CA ALA A 284 8.44 -19.11 -17.37
C ALA A 284 8.17 -18.68 -15.91
N TRP A 285 7.44 -17.57 -15.75
CA TRP A 285 6.99 -17.14 -14.43
C TRP A 285 6.05 -18.15 -13.82
N LEU A 286 6.44 -18.74 -12.67
CA LEU A 286 5.67 -19.78 -11.96
C LEU A 286 5.20 -20.92 -12.87
N ASP A 287 6.01 -21.29 -13.84
CA ASP A 287 5.73 -22.33 -14.84
C ASP A 287 4.51 -22.05 -15.74
N VAL A 288 4.06 -20.79 -15.80
CA VAL A 288 2.98 -20.35 -16.71
C VAL A 288 3.55 -20.20 -18.13
N PRO A 289 3.20 -21.07 -19.09
CA PRO A 289 3.87 -21.13 -20.39
C PRO A 289 3.78 -19.83 -21.21
N SER A 290 2.73 -19.04 -21.02
CA SER A 290 2.54 -17.77 -21.74
C SER A 290 3.44 -16.62 -21.26
N LEU A 291 4.26 -16.81 -20.18
CA LEU A 291 4.98 -15.74 -19.49
C LEU A 291 6.49 -16.02 -19.38
N PRO A 292 7.26 -15.95 -20.51
CA PRO A 292 8.71 -16.17 -20.53
C PRO A 292 9.43 -15.14 -19.65
N LYS A 293 10.28 -15.66 -18.75
CA LYS A 293 10.98 -14.87 -17.73
C LYS A 293 12.17 -14.11 -18.31
N LEU A 294 12.28 -12.83 -17.93
CA LEU A 294 13.34 -11.91 -18.33
C LEU A 294 14.61 -12.09 -17.49
N ASN A 295 15.78 -12.00 -18.17
CA ASN A 295 17.12 -12.17 -17.62
C ASN A 295 17.89 -10.85 -17.60
N TYR A 296 18.11 -10.29 -16.42
CA TYR A 296 18.88 -9.06 -16.21
C TYR A 296 20.39 -9.29 -16.03
N GLY A 297 20.91 -10.47 -16.28
CA GLY A 297 22.34 -10.76 -16.22
C GLY A 297 23.17 -10.02 -17.27
N GLY A 298 22.53 -9.57 -18.36
CA GLY A 298 23.13 -8.73 -19.41
C GLY A 298 22.66 -7.29 -19.37
N SER A 299 23.48 -6.35 -19.87
CA SER A 299 23.14 -4.93 -19.91
C SER A 299 22.14 -4.55 -21.03
N ALA A 300 21.96 -5.39 -22.04
CA ALA A 300 21.12 -5.08 -23.20
C ALA A 300 19.65 -4.97 -22.83
N LEU A 301 19.13 -5.93 -22.04
CA LEU A 301 17.76 -5.87 -21.52
C LEU A 301 17.54 -4.62 -20.66
N ALA A 302 18.48 -4.34 -19.73
CA ALA A 302 18.34 -3.17 -18.85
C ALA A 302 18.24 -1.87 -19.65
N ARG A 303 19.10 -1.66 -20.67
CA ARG A 303 19.02 -0.49 -21.56
C ARG A 303 17.70 -0.42 -22.32
N ARG A 304 17.19 -1.54 -22.79
CA ARG A 304 15.93 -1.57 -23.55
C ARG A 304 14.72 -1.28 -22.67
N MET A 305 14.72 -1.79 -21.44
CA MET A 305 13.54 -1.85 -20.60
C MET A 305 13.47 -0.77 -19.52
N VAL A 306 14.58 -0.50 -18.82
CA VAL A 306 14.58 0.28 -17.57
C VAL A 306 15.57 1.43 -17.50
N ASP A 307 16.64 1.44 -18.31
CA ASP A 307 17.75 2.37 -18.16
C ASP A 307 17.71 3.52 -19.17
N GLY A 308 17.52 4.73 -18.66
CA GLY A 308 17.56 5.97 -19.42
C GLY A 308 16.25 6.35 -20.14
N PRO A 309 16.23 7.52 -20.80
CA PRO A 309 15.02 8.11 -21.37
C PRO A 309 14.46 7.32 -22.55
N ASP A 310 15.30 6.59 -23.28
CA ASP A 310 14.90 5.80 -24.45
C ASP A 310 14.42 4.38 -24.07
N SER A 311 14.50 4.01 -22.79
CA SER A 311 13.94 2.75 -22.28
C SER A 311 12.42 2.79 -22.27
N VAL A 312 11.80 1.60 -22.17
CA VAL A 312 10.34 1.51 -22.04
C VAL A 312 9.84 2.34 -20.86
N ILE A 313 10.46 2.20 -19.68
CA ILE A 313 10.11 2.99 -18.48
C ILE A 313 10.19 4.49 -18.77
N GLY A 314 11.26 4.95 -19.41
CA GLY A 314 11.50 6.37 -19.69
C GLY A 314 10.51 6.96 -20.69
N ARG A 315 10.26 6.26 -21.76
CA ARG A 315 9.38 6.70 -22.86
C ARG A 315 7.98 7.12 -22.37
N TRP A 316 7.36 6.34 -21.51
CA TRP A 316 6.00 6.59 -21.03
C TRP A 316 5.90 7.68 -19.95
N LEU A 317 7.04 8.04 -19.34
CA LEU A 317 7.14 9.18 -18.43
C LEU A 317 7.35 10.50 -19.17
N ALA A 318 7.75 10.45 -20.45
CA ALA A 318 7.93 11.61 -21.30
C ALA A 318 6.62 12.01 -22.01
N GLU A 319 6.56 13.28 -22.46
CA GLU A 319 5.47 13.72 -23.34
C GLU A 319 5.44 12.87 -24.63
N PRO A 320 4.26 12.53 -25.20
CA PRO A 320 2.94 13.05 -24.82
C PRO A 320 2.21 12.27 -23.72
N PHE A 321 2.75 11.15 -23.27
CA PHE A 321 2.11 10.28 -22.28
C PHE A 321 2.24 10.85 -20.85
N ALA A 322 3.46 11.21 -20.44
CA ALA A 322 3.81 11.85 -19.18
C ALA A 322 3.07 11.28 -17.97
N LEU A 323 3.22 9.96 -17.75
CA LEU A 323 2.67 9.29 -16.58
C LEU A 323 3.28 9.85 -15.29
N ASP A 324 2.50 9.84 -14.21
CA ASP A 324 2.93 10.32 -12.89
C ASP A 324 3.59 9.23 -12.03
N GLY A 325 3.80 8.05 -12.60
CA GLY A 325 4.49 6.95 -11.92
C GLY A 325 4.22 5.59 -12.55
N TRP A 326 4.90 4.60 -11.95
CA TRP A 326 4.77 3.20 -12.31
C TRP A 326 4.49 2.32 -11.09
N ARG A 327 3.54 1.40 -11.24
CA ARG A 327 3.49 0.19 -10.42
C ARG A 327 4.23 -0.91 -11.18
N ILE A 328 5.16 -1.56 -10.52
CA ILE A 328 5.94 -2.66 -11.09
C ILE A 328 5.34 -3.98 -10.64
N ASP A 329 4.83 -4.71 -11.62
CA ASP A 329 4.27 -6.05 -11.47
C ASP A 329 5.35 -7.06 -11.07
N VAL A 330 5.02 -7.95 -10.14
CA VAL A 330 5.92 -9.00 -9.63
C VAL A 330 7.33 -8.46 -9.31
N ALA A 331 7.40 -7.28 -8.69
CA ALA A 331 8.67 -6.61 -8.38
C ALA A 331 9.59 -7.47 -7.51
N ASN A 332 9.01 -8.32 -6.64
CA ASN A 332 9.74 -9.26 -5.79
C ASN A 332 10.51 -10.34 -6.59
N MET A 333 10.09 -10.66 -7.80
CA MET A 333 10.75 -11.66 -8.65
C MET A 333 11.55 -11.04 -9.81
N THR A 334 11.40 -9.73 -10.05
CA THR A 334 12.16 -9.02 -11.08
C THR A 334 13.65 -9.11 -10.82
N GLY A 335 14.39 -9.68 -11.79
CA GLY A 335 15.83 -9.88 -11.68
C GLY A 335 16.26 -11.05 -10.79
N ARG A 336 15.32 -11.87 -10.30
CA ARG A 336 15.62 -13.05 -9.46
C ARG A 336 15.30 -14.35 -10.20
N TYR A 337 16.32 -15.21 -10.32
CA TYR A 337 16.14 -16.59 -10.77
C TYR A 337 17.29 -17.46 -10.28
N ALA A 338 16.98 -18.54 -9.56
CA ALA A 338 17.95 -19.48 -8.98
C ALA A 338 19.02 -18.77 -8.15
N SER A 339 20.28 -18.75 -8.60
CA SER A 339 21.40 -18.03 -7.96
C SER A 339 21.48 -16.57 -8.34
N ASP A 340 20.73 -16.13 -9.34
CA ASP A 340 20.79 -14.74 -9.83
C ASP A 340 19.88 -13.85 -9.00
N ASP A 341 20.43 -12.75 -8.49
CA ASP A 341 19.67 -11.70 -7.80
C ASP A 341 20.16 -10.30 -8.22
N PHE A 342 19.50 -9.74 -9.21
CA PHE A 342 19.72 -8.39 -9.74
C PHE A 342 18.65 -7.41 -9.28
N THR A 343 17.74 -7.81 -8.38
CA THR A 343 16.54 -7.03 -7.99
C THR A 343 16.88 -5.63 -7.53
N HIS A 344 17.83 -5.48 -6.62
CA HIS A 344 18.24 -4.15 -6.13
C HIS A 344 18.89 -3.29 -7.22
N GLN A 345 19.65 -3.90 -8.14
CA GLN A 345 20.24 -3.18 -9.27
C GLN A 345 19.14 -2.67 -10.20
N VAL A 346 18.17 -3.52 -10.56
CA VAL A 346 17.05 -3.15 -11.42
C VAL A 346 16.23 -2.04 -10.76
N ALA A 347 15.87 -2.19 -9.48
CA ALA A 347 15.10 -1.20 -8.73
C ALA A 347 15.79 0.18 -8.70
N ARG A 348 17.11 0.22 -8.45
CA ARG A 348 17.91 1.46 -8.50
C ARG A 348 17.93 2.08 -9.90
N THR A 349 18.06 1.26 -10.94
CA THR A 349 18.07 1.75 -12.33
C THR A 349 16.72 2.34 -12.70
N VAL A 350 15.61 1.65 -12.41
CA VAL A 350 14.25 2.19 -12.59
C VAL A 350 14.09 3.52 -11.86
N ARG A 351 14.49 3.56 -10.58
CA ARG A 351 14.41 4.78 -9.76
C ARG A 351 15.20 5.93 -10.36
N ALA A 352 16.44 5.67 -10.79
CA ALA A 352 17.31 6.69 -11.38
C ALA A 352 16.73 7.23 -12.69
N THR A 353 16.23 6.36 -13.57
CA THR A 353 15.56 6.75 -14.82
C THR A 353 14.35 7.64 -14.55
N MET A 354 13.48 7.20 -13.64
CA MET A 354 12.27 7.95 -13.27
C MET A 354 12.59 9.32 -12.69
N THR A 355 13.52 9.37 -11.72
CA THR A 355 13.90 10.63 -11.05
C THR A 355 14.54 11.63 -12.01
N ALA A 356 15.33 11.14 -12.99
CA ALA A 356 15.95 12.01 -13.99
C ALA A 356 14.94 12.64 -14.96
N LEU A 357 13.84 11.95 -15.25
CA LEU A 357 12.80 12.40 -16.19
C LEU A 357 11.66 13.16 -15.47
N ASN A 358 11.23 12.65 -14.35
CA ASN A 358 10.15 13.22 -13.55
C ASN A 358 10.41 12.94 -12.06
N PRO A 359 11.00 13.86 -11.30
CA PRO A 359 11.27 13.65 -9.86
C PRO A 359 9.99 13.53 -9.02
N ASP A 360 8.84 13.96 -9.55
CA ASP A 360 7.53 13.82 -8.90
C ASP A 360 6.83 12.49 -9.27
N ALA A 361 7.45 11.63 -10.08
CA ALA A 361 6.87 10.32 -10.38
C ALA A 361 7.02 9.34 -9.21
N VAL A 362 5.96 8.58 -8.90
CA VAL A 362 5.97 7.56 -7.86
C VAL A 362 6.35 6.19 -8.42
N LEU A 363 7.22 5.48 -7.71
CA LEU A 363 7.61 4.09 -8.01
C LEU A 363 7.03 3.14 -6.96
N VAL A 364 6.05 2.35 -7.38
CA VAL A 364 5.32 1.39 -6.55
C VAL A 364 5.72 -0.02 -6.91
N SER A 365 6.14 -0.82 -5.93
CA SER A 365 6.41 -2.23 -6.13
C SER A 365 5.21 -3.10 -5.76
N GLU A 366 5.10 -4.26 -6.38
CA GLU A 366 4.23 -5.31 -5.89
C GLU A 366 5.05 -6.40 -5.20
N HIS A 367 4.79 -6.56 -3.90
CA HIS A 367 5.24 -7.70 -3.09
C HIS A 367 4.03 -8.24 -2.35
N PHE A 368 3.60 -9.43 -2.71
CA PHE A 368 2.47 -10.11 -2.05
C PHE A 368 2.82 -10.62 -0.65
N HIS A 369 4.13 -10.71 -0.36
CA HIS A 369 4.70 -11.27 0.85
C HIS A 369 5.59 -10.25 1.57
N ASP A 370 6.59 -10.74 2.29
CA ASP A 370 7.55 -9.89 2.99
C ASP A 370 8.43 -9.12 2.01
N ALA A 371 8.43 -7.80 2.13
CA ALA A 371 9.22 -6.89 1.32
C ALA A 371 10.41 -6.27 2.10
N ALA A 372 10.69 -6.77 3.31
CA ALA A 372 11.65 -6.17 4.25
C ALA A 372 13.04 -5.93 3.63
N GLY A 373 13.53 -6.89 2.83
CA GLY A 373 14.85 -6.78 2.18
C GLY A 373 14.89 -5.78 1.02
N ASP A 374 13.76 -5.49 0.41
CA ASP A 374 13.65 -4.73 -0.84
C ASP A 374 13.22 -3.27 -0.62
N LEU A 375 12.55 -2.98 0.51
CA LEU A 375 12.01 -1.64 0.82
C LEU A 375 12.94 -0.82 1.75
N THR A 376 14.16 -0.60 1.32
CA THR A 376 15.12 0.26 2.04
C THR A 376 14.90 1.76 1.76
N GLY A 377 14.12 2.09 0.73
CA GLY A 377 13.93 3.42 0.18
C GLY A 377 14.90 3.75 -0.96
N GLU A 378 15.90 2.91 -1.25
CA GLU A 378 16.90 3.14 -2.30
C GLU A 378 16.33 2.94 -3.71
N GLY A 379 15.63 1.83 -3.94
CA GLY A 379 14.98 1.49 -5.20
C GLY A 379 13.47 1.76 -5.13
N TRP A 380 12.72 0.75 -4.72
CA TRP A 380 11.28 0.88 -4.55
C TRP A 380 10.94 1.94 -3.49
N GLN A 381 10.05 2.88 -3.83
CA GLN A 381 9.64 3.94 -2.90
C GLN A 381 8.52 3.52 -1.97
N VAL A 382 7.56 2.79 -2.51
CA VAL A 382 6.38 2.28 -1.81
C VAL A 382 6.03 0.90 -2.33
N ASN A 383 5.20 0.19 -1.60
CA ASN A 383 4.71 -1.16 -1.95
C ASN A 383 3.18 -1.23 -1.85
N MET A 384 2.58 -2.13 -2.62
CA MET A 384 1.20 -2.59 -2.39
C MET A 384 1.16 -3.38 -1.08
N ASN A 385 0.55 -2.82 -0.03
CA ASN A 385 0.73 -3.28 1.35
C ASN A 385 -0.20 -4.45 1.72
N TYR A 386 0.01 -5.60 1.08
CA TYR A 386 -0.74 -6.81 1.39
C TYR A 386 -0.39 -7.37 2.78
N SER A 387 0.90 -7.41 3.13
CA SER A 387 1.37 -8.11 4.33
C SER A 387 1.10 -7.36 5.63
N ALA A 388 1.34 -6.04 5.66
CA ALA A 388 1.15 -5.26 6.88
C ALA A 388 -0.27 -4.67 6.99
N PHE A 389 -1.10 -4.72 5.94
CA PHE A 389 -2.42 -4.12 5.98
C PHE A 389 -3.56 -5.05 5.52
N THR A 390 -3.57 -5.49 4.26
CA THR A 390 -4.69 -6.27 3.70
C THR A 390 -4.91 -7.57 4.46
N LYS A 391 -3.88 -8.42 4.55
CA LYS A 391 -3.96 -9.74 5.18
C LYS A 391 -4.33 -9.67 6.67
N PRO A 392 -3.71 -8.81 7.50
CA PRO A 392 -4.12 -8.67 8.89
C PRO A 392 -5.58 -8.27 9.06
N LEU A 393 -6.06 -7.26 8.31
CA LEU A 393 -7.45 -6.81 8.40
C LEU A 393 -8.43 -7.87 7.94
N TRP A 394 -8.12 -8.64 6.90
CA TRP A 394 -8.97 -9.76 6.50
C TRP A 394 -9.11 -10.78 7.63
N THR A 395 -8.01 -11.17 8.27
CA THR A 395 -8.07 -12.12 9.39
C THR A 395 -8.87 -11.60 10.58
N TRP A 396 -8.96 -10.28 10.75
CA TRP A 396 -9.77 -9.70 11.81
C TRP A 396 -11.26 -9.61 11.45
N LEU A 397 -11.57 -9.25 10.20
CA LEU A 397 -12.93 -8.91 9.77
C LEU A 397 -13.67 -10.05 9.07
N VAL A 398 -12.97 -11.13 8.73
CA VAL A 398 -13.51 -12.23 7.92
C VAL A 398 -14.81 -12.81 8.50
N ASP A 399 -15.74 -13.15 7.60
CA ASP A 399 -16.91 -13.97 7.95
C ASP A 399 -16.42 -15.35 8.45
N PRO A 400 -16.79 -15.77 9.68
CA PRO A 400 -16.38 -17.09 10.20
C PRO A 400 -16.82 -18.27 9.34
N ALA A 401 -17.84 -18.09 8.50
CA ALA A 401 -18.35 -19.13 7.60
C ALA A 401 -17.62 -19.15 6.24
N THR A 402 -16.60 -18.30 6.03
CA THR A 402 -15.91 -18.22 4.73
C THR A 402 -15.24 -19.54 4.35
N THR A 403 -15.26 -19.81 3.04
CA THR A 403 -14.48 -20.88 2.41
C THR A 403 -13.42 -20.33 1.47
N LEU A 404 -13.20 -19.02 1.49
CA LEU A 404 -12.24 -18.35 0.61
C LEU A 404 -10.81 -18.73 1.00
N ASP A 405 -9.99 -18.98 -0.02
CA ASP A 405 -8.56 -19.19 0.17
C ASP A 405 -7.86 -17.94 0.68
N PHE A 406 -6.92 -18.10 1.61
CA PHE A 406 -6.14 -17.01 2.13
C PHE A 406 -4.94 -16.73 1.22
N LEU A 407 -4.86 -15.53 0.69
CA LEU A 407 -3.88 -15.06 -0.31
C LEU A 407 -2.49 -15.67 -0.18
N GLY A 408 -2.15 -16.61 -1.09
CA GLY A 408 -0.87 -17.30 -1.14
C GLY A 408 -0.63 -18.33 -0.01
N VAL A 409 -1.69 -18.71 0.73
CA VAL A 409 -1.63 -19.71 1.80
C VAL A 409 -2.64 -20.83 1.50
N PRO A 410 -2.27 -22.12 1.57
CA PRO A 410 -3.14 -23.24 1.20
C PRO A 410 -4.17 -23.56 2.31
N THR A 411 -4.82 -22.54 2.84
CA THR A 411 -5.87 -22.65 3.87
C THR A 411 -6.91 -21.57 3.65
N THR A 412 -8.09 -21.73 4.24
CA THR A 412 -9.08 -20.65 4.31
C THR A 412 -8.58 -19.50 5.18
N ILE A 413 -9.17 -18.31 4.97
CA ILE A 413 -8.81 -17.11 5.77
C ILE A 413 -9.11 -17.39 7.25
N PRO A 414 -8.10 -17.39 8.15
CA PRO A 414 -8.32 -17.63 9.57
C PRO A 414 -8.91 -16.39 10.25
N ARG A 415 -9.84 -16.59 11.19
CA ARG A 415 -10.31 -15.48 12.04
C ARG A 415 -9.36 -15.31 13.24
N ARG A 416 -8.85 -14.10 13.42
CA ARG A 416 -7.89 -13.74 14.48
C ARG A 416 -8.44 -12.64 15.37
N ASP A 417 -7.89 -12.54 16.60
CA ASP A 417 -8.15 -11.45 17.54
C ASP A 417 -7.41 -10.16 17.15
N GLY A 418 -7.81 -9.03 17.75
CA GLY A 418 -7.18 -7.73 17.45
C GLY A 418 -5.71 -7.67 17.87
N ARG A 419 -5.28 -8.41 18.90
CA ARG A 419 -3.89 -8.47 19.32
C ARG A 419 -3.00 -9.10 18.24
N SER A 420 -3.38 -10.27 17.75
CA SER A 420 -2.65 -10.96 16.67
C SER A 420 -2.53 -10.08 15.42
N VAL A 421 -3.60 -9.33 15.10
CA VAL A 421 -3.62 -8.41 13.96
C VAL A 421 -2.63 -7.26 14.14
N VAL A 422 -2.69 -6.57 15.29
CA VAL A 422 -1.78 -5.44 15.57
C VAL A 422 -0.32 -5.90 15.69
N GLU A 423 -0.07 -7.06 16.27
CA GLU A 423 1.27 -7.65 16.31
C GLU A 423 1.81 -7.91 14.91
N THR A 424 0.98 -8.49 14.02
CA THR A 424 1.36 -8.71 12.61
C THR A 424 1.66 -7.40 11.89
N MET A 425 0.77 -6.39 12.00
CA MET A 425 0.99 -5.08 11.39
C MET A 425 2.30 -4.45 11.86
N ARG A 426 2.55 -4.46 13.17
CA ARG A 426 3.80 -3.94 13.76
C ARG A 426 5.05 -4.70 13.31
N GLU A 427 4.97 -6.02 13.16
CA GLU A 427 6.12 -6.82 12.71
C GLU A 427 6.56 -6.43 11.29
N PHE A 428 5.61 -6.29 10.37
CA PHE A 428 5.92 -5.88 9.00
C PHE A 428 6.31 -4.40 8.92
N ASP A 429 5.58 -3.49 9.57
CA ASP A 429 5.91 -2.06 9.56
C ASP A 429 7.29 -1.77 10.17
N ALA A 430 7.70 -2.53 11.20
CA ALA A 430 9.02 -2.40 11.82
C ALA A 430 10.19 -2.79 10.91
N THR A 431 9.95 -3.47 9.80
CA THR A 431 11.01 -3.91 8.88
C THR A 431 11.43 -2.85 7.87
N VAL A 432 10.68 -1.75 7.76
CA VAL A 432 10.92 -0.69 6.78
C VAL A 432 11.04 0.69 7.46
N PRO A 433 11.73 1.67 6.83
CA PRO A 433 11.76 3.03 7.36
C PRO A 433 10.37 3.67 7.44
N TRP A 434 10.11 4.50 8.45
CA TRP A 434 8.84 5.24 8.55
C TRP A 434 8.45 5.99 7.28
N LYS A 435 9.44 6.58 6.58
CA LYS A 435 9.22 7.28 5.30
C LYS A 435 8.58 6.40 4.22
N VAL A 436 8.84 5.09 4.27
CA VAL A 436 8.22 4.09 3.40
C VAL A 436 6.86 3.69 3.96
N THR A 437 6.79 3.30 5.25
CA THR A 437 5.53 2.90 5.91
C THR A 437 4.43 3.94 5.72
N ALA A 438 4.76 5.22 5.92
CA ALA A 438 3.81 6.32 5.80
C ALA A 438 3.30 6.59 4.36
N ARG A 439 3.81 5.88 3.37
CA ARG A 439 3.47 6.04 1.94
C ARG A 439 3.04 4.75 1.25
N GLN A 440 3.17 3.58 1.89
CA GLN A 440 2.73 2.31 1.31
C GLN A 440 1.27 2.40 0.87
N TRP A 441 0.93 1.78 -0.26
CA TRP A 441 -0.45 1.70 -0.72
C TRP A 441 -1.22 0.68 0.12
N ASN A 442 -1.99 1.16 1.09
CA ASN A 442 -2.90 0.33 1.85
C ASN A 442 -4.13 0.01 1.01
N MET A 443 -4.52 -1.26 0.98
CA MET A 443 -5.62 -1.75 0.17
C MET A 443 -6.50 -2.70 0.97
N LEU A 444 -7.78 -2.74 0.64
CA LEU A 444 -8.71 -3.75 1.16
C LEU A 444 -8.88 -4.93 0.21
N GLY A 445 -8.37 -4.79 -0.99
CA GLY A 445 -8.33 -5.75 -2.07
C GLY A 445 -7.77 -5.12 -3.34
N SER A 446 -7.61 -5.92 -4.40
CA SER A 446 -7.15 -5.51 -5.72
C SER A 446 -7.79 -6.38 -6.79
N HIS A 447 -7.39 -6.19 -8.04
CA HIS A 447 -7.82 -7.05 -9.16
C HIS A 447 -7.34 -8.52 -9.05
N ASP A 448 -6.45 -8.84 -8.10
CA ASP A 448 -5.90 -10.18 -7.86
C ASP A 448 -6.49 -10.88 -6.65
N THR A 449 -7.45 -10.24 -5.98
CA THR A 449 -7.98 -10.75 -4.72
C THR A 449 -9.49 -10.93 -4.74
N PRO A 450 -10.07 -11.75 -3.85
CA PRO A 450 -11.49 -11.66 -3.52
C PRO A 450 -11.88 -10.22 -3.16
N ARG A 451 -13.12 -9.86 -3.41
CA ARG A 451 -13.67 -8.57 -2.99
C ARG A 451 -13.89 -8.53 -1.48
N LEU A 452 -13.54 -7.41 -0.84
CA LEU A 452 -13.72 -7.24 0.60
C LEU A 452 -15.14 -7.60 1.07
N ARG A 453 -16.16 -7.15 0.33
CA ARG A 453 -17.57 -7.42 0.66
C ARG A 453 -17.86 -8.92 0.78
N THR A 454 -17.24 -9.74 -0.06
CA THR A 454 -17.35 -11.21 0.00
C THR A 454 -16.56 -11.78 1.18
N VAL A 455 -15.38 -11.22 1.47
CA VAL A 455 -14.53 -11.66 2.60
C VAL A 455 -15.24 -11.46 3.93
N VAL A 456 -15.84 -10.29 4.16
CA VAL A 456 -16.40 -9.92 5.47
C VAL A 456 -17.89 -10.27 5.65
N GLY A 457 -18.63 -10.48 4.55
CA GLY A 457 -20.05 -10.83 4.56
C GLY A 457 -20.98 -9.70 5.02
N ASP A 458 -20.71 -9.06 6.14
CA ASP A 458 -21.53 -7.99 6.73
C ASP A 458 -21.15 -6.60 6.17
N PRO A 459 -22.08 -5.81 5.59
CA PRO A 459 -21.79 -4.46 5.08
C PRO A 459 -21.24 -3.51 6.15
N ARG A 460 -21.60 -3.69 7.43
CA ARG A 460 -21.05 -2.87 8.52
C ARG A 460 -19.55 -3.10 8.73
N LEU A 461 -19.06 -4.30 8.45
CA LEU A 461 -17.61 -4.61 8.50
C LEU A 461 -16.86 -4.01 7.32
N VAL A 462 -17.50 -3.79 6.17
CA VAL A 462 -16.93 -2.97 5.07
C VAL A 462 -16.70 -1.53 5.55
N GLU A 463 -17.65 -0.94 6.29
CA GLU A 463 -17.50 0.40 6.87
C GLU A 463 -16.33 0.46 7.88
N VAL A 464 -16.15 -0.60 8.70
CA VAL A 464 -15.01 -0.71 9.63
C VAL A 464 -13.68 -0.78 8.88
N ALA A 465 -13.60 -1.63 7.85
CA ALA A 465 -12.42 -1.77 7.02
C ALA A 465 -12.06 -0.46 6.31
N ALA A 466 -13.05 0.21 5.71
CA ALA A 466 -12.87 1.52 5.07
C ALA A 466 -12.39 2.57 6.08
N GLY A 467 -12.96 2.59 7.29
CA GLY A 467 -12.49 3.46 8.37
C GLY A 467 -11.01 3.28 8.68
N LEU A 468 -10.55 2.02 8.79
CA LEU A 468 -9.13 1.70 8.99
C LEU A 468 -8.28 2.11 7.78
N LEU A 469 -8.75 1.88 6.55
CA LEU A 469 -8.06 2.26 5.32
C LEU A 469 -7.74 3.77 5.28
N PHE A 470 -8.69 4.61 5.64
CA PHE A 470 -8.54 6.07 5.55
C PHE A 470 -7.91 6.72 6.79
N THR A 471 -7.77 5.98 7.88
CA THR A 471 -7.22 6.54 9.14
C THR A 471 -5.87 5.95 9.54
N TYR A 472 -5.46 4.78 9.01
CA TYR A 472 -4.14 4.18 9.25
C TYR A 472 -3.04 4.93 8.46
N PRO A 473 -1.75 4.92 8.90
CA PRO A 473 -0.63 5.43 8.11
C PRO A 473 -0.49 4.73 6.77
N GLY A 474 -0.20 5.48 5.72
CA GLY A 474 -0.07 4.98 4.35
C GLY A 474 -1.00 5.73 3.40
N THR A 475 -0.94 5.41 2.13
CA THR A 475 -1.77 5.95 1.05
C THR A 475 -2.93 4.99 0.78
N PRO A 476 -4.20 5.39 0.97
CA PRO A 476 -5.33 4.52 0.67
C PRO A 476 -5.45 4.28 -0.83
N ALA A 477 -5.60 3.02 -1.22
CA ALA A 477 -5.84 2.59 -2.59
C ALA A 477 -7.10 1.70 -2.65
N LEU A 478 -8.02 2.06 -3.55
CA LEU A 478 -9.29 1.40 -3.76
C LEU A 478 -9.28 0.64 -5.08
N PHE A 479 -9.91 -0.51 -5.15
CA PHE A 479 -10.20 -1.17 -6.43
C PHE A 479 -11.62 -0.81 -6.87
N ALA A 480 -11.77 -0.39 -8.14
CA ALA A 480 -13.04 0.06 -8.72
C ALA A 480 -14.20 -0.89 -8.39
N GLY A 481 -15.25 -0.32 -7.80
CA GLY A 481 -16.44 -1.05 -7.33
C GLY A 481 -16.45 -1.37 -5.82
N ASP A 482 -15.32 -1.33 -5.12
CA ASP A 482 -15.30 -1.56 -3.66
C ASP A 482 -16.13 -0.51 -2.91
N GLU A 483 -16.13 0.73 -3.41
CA GLU A 483 -16.93 1.83 -2.89
C GLU A 483 -18.45 1.63 -3.06
N GLY A 484 -18.83 0.73 -3.97
CA GLY A 484 -20.24 0.31 -4.18
C GLY A 484 -20.57 -1.05 -3.56
N GLY A 485 -19.62 -1.66 -2.86
CA GLY A 485 -19.82 -2.97 -2.23
C GLY A 485 -19.77 -4.15 -3.20
N ALA A 486 -18.98 -4.06 -4.26
CA ALA A 486 -18.79 -5.13 -5.23
C ALA A 486 -18.38 -6.45 -4.56
N THR A 487 -18.84 -7.58 -5.13
CA THR A 487 -18.58 -8.94 -4.65
C THR A 487 -17.73 -9.73 -5.65
N GLY A 488 -17.04 -10.75 -5.18
CA GLY A 488 -16.21 -11.65 -5.98
C GLY A 488 -15.39 -12.58 -5.11
N THR A 489 -15.27 -13.85 -5.49
CA THR A 489 -14.72 -14.92 -4.65
C THR A 489 -13.22 -15.16 -4.83
N ASN A 490 -12.63 -14.60 -5.87
CA ASN A 490 -11.19 -14.61 -6.16
C ASN A 490 -10.84 -13.42 -7.07
N GLY A 491 -9.58 -13.25 -7.44
CA GLY A 491 -9.15 -12.15 -8.30
C GLY A 491 -9.91 -12.08 -9.62
N GLU A 492 -10.00 -13.19 -10.34
CA GLU A 492 -10.67 -13.25 -11.64
C GLU A 492 -12.16 -12.90 -11.55
N HIS A 493 -12.87 -13.57 -10.63
CA HIS A 493 -14.30 -13.31 -10.38
C HIS A 493 -14.54 -11.91 -9.80
N GLY A 494 -13.57 -11.34 -9.10
CA GLY A 494 -13.65 -9.99 -8.53
C GLY A 494 -13.56 -8.85 -9.56
N ARG A 495 -13.17 -9.13 -10.82
CA ARG A 495 -13.09 -8.14 -11.91
C ARG A 495 -14.46 -7.90 -12.54
N VAL A 496 -15.47 -7.60 -11.71
CA VAL A 496 -16.84 -7.33 -12.16
C VAL A 496 -16.93 -5.99 -12.89
N PRO A 497 -17.71 -5.89 -13.99
CA PRO A 497 -17.96 -4.60 -14.64
C PRO A 497 -18.70 -3.63 -13.71
N MET A 498 -18.35 -2.34 -13.80
CA MET A 498 -19.02 -1.28 -13.04
C MET A 498 -20.50 -1.15 -13.46
N PRO A 499 -21.44 -1.17 -12.51
CA PRO A 499 -22.88 -1.13 -12.79
C PRO A 499 -23.36 0.33 -12.99
N TRP A 500 -22.95 0.97 -14.10
CA TRP A 500 -23.18 2.40 -14.31
C TRP A 500 -24.66 2.80 -14.33
N ASP A 501 -25.54 1.93 -14.83
CA ASP A 501 -26.99 2.10 -14.78
C ASP A 501 -27.51 2.23 -13.33
N GLN A 502 -27.00 1.41 -12.42
CA GLN A 502 -27.39 1.44 -11.01
C GLN A 502 -26.74 2.60 -10.26
N ILE A 503 -25.51 2.99 -10.62
CA ILE A 503 -24.85 4.18 -10.08
C ILE A 503 -25.64 5.45 -10.47
N GLU A 504 -26.08 5.55 -11.71
CA GLU A 504 -26.88 6.67 -12.21
C GLU A 504 -28.31 6.67 -11.61
N ALA A 505 -28.87 5.50 -11.36
CA ALA A 505 -30.16 5.35 -10.66
C ALA A 505 -30.08 5.63 -9.14
N GLY A 506 -28.87 5.76 -8.58
CA GLY A 506 -28.63 6.01 -7.16
C GLY A 506 -28.74 4.77 -6.27
N GLY A 507 -28.65 3.56 -6.83
CA GLY A 507 -28.61 2.29 -6.12
C GLY A 507 -29.17 1.12 -6.91
N GLY A 508 -28.83 -0.11 -6.48
CA GLY A 508 -29.29 -1.34 -7.13
C GLY A 508 -28.67 -2.59 -6.50
N PRO A 509 -28.96 -3.78 -7.01
CA PRO A 509 -28.43 -5.04 -6.46
C PRO A 509 -26.89 -5.14 -6.51
N ARG A 510 -26.24 -4.45 -7.45
CA ARG A 510 -24.79 -4.43 -7.64
C ARG A 510 -24.14 -3.14 -7.16
N TRP A 511 -24.93 -2.18 -6.60
CA TRP A 511 -24.42 -0.89 -6.13
C TRP A 511 -25.11 -0.43 -4.84
N ASP A 512 -24.37 -0.44 -3.75
CA ASP A 512 -24.81 0.09 -2.46
C ASP A 512 -24.42 1.57 -2.31
N ALA A 513 -25.39 2.46 -2.49
CA ALA A 513 -25.20 3.91 -2.37
C ALA A 513 -24.77 4.33 -0.95
N ARG A 514 -25.12 3.58 0.09
CA ARG A 514 -24.68 3.86 1.47
C ARG A 514 -23.19 3.61 1.60
N THR A 515 -22.68 2.50 1.10
CA THR A 515 -21.25 2.20 1.08
C THR A 515 -20.48 3.29 0.35
N PHE A 516 -20.97 3.77 -0.81
CA PHE A 516 -20.38 4.89 -1.52
C PHE A 516 -20.27 6.17 -0.67
N GLU A 517 -21.34 6.55 0.03
CA GLU A 517 -21.34 7.74 0.90
C GLU A 517 -20.38 7.60 2.08
N VAL A 518 -20.21 6.39 2.63
CA VAL A 518 -19.21 6.11 3.67
C VAL A 518 -17.81 6.35 3.13
N TYR A 519 -17.46 5.77 1.98
CA TYR A 519 -16.16 6.00 1.34
C TYR A 519 -15.92 7.48 1.04
N ARG A 520 -16.89 8.15 0.44
CA ARG A 520 -16.82 9.59 0.14
C ARG A 520 -16.57 10.43 1.39
N SER A 521 -17.27 10.15 2.48
CA SER A 521 -17.11 10.88 3.74
C SER A 521 -15.75 10.63 4.38
N LEU A 522 -15.21 9.41 4.30
CA LEU A 522 -13.89 9.04 4.81
C LEU A 522 -12.76 9.65 3.98
N VAL A 523 -12.91 9.74 2.65
CA VAL A 523 -11.98 10.47 1.78
C VAL A 523 -11.94 11.95 2.19
N ALA A 524 -13.10 12.58 2.36
CA ALA A 524 -13.20 13.98 2.79
C ALA A 524 -12.58 14.20 4.18
N LEU A 525 -12.84 13.29 5.11
CA LEU A 525 -12.25 13.29 6.44
C LEU A 525 -10.72 13.27 6.37
N ARG A 526 -10.13 12.29 5.66
CA ARG A 526 -8.67 12.18 5.53
C ARG A 526 -8.05 13.45 4.94
N ARG A 527 -8.67 14.01 3.90
CA ARG A 527 -8.22 15.24 3.26
C ARG A 527 -8.23 16.44 4.20
N SER A 528 -9.18 16.51 5.12
CA SER A 528 -9.34 17.63 6.07
C SER A 528 -8.41 17.54 7.28
N SER A 529 -7.78 16.39 7.56
CA SER A 529 -6.93 16.15 8.73
C SER A 529 -5.48 15.91 8.35
N ARG A 530 -4.58 16.77 8.84
CA ARG A 530 -3.13 16.58 8.68
C ARG A 530 -2.66 15.34 9.45
N ALA A 531 -3.18 15.14 10.66
CA ALA A 531 -2.83 13.97 11.46
C ALA A 531 -3.15 12.66 10.73
N LEU A 532 -4.26 12.55 10.01
CA LEU A 532 -4.60 11.36 9.24
C LEU A 532 -3.71 11.14 8.02
N ARG A 533 -3.22 12.21 7.39
CA ARG A 533 -2.34 12.14 6.22
C ARG A 533 -0.88 11.88 6.58
N GLU A 534 -0.36 12.57 7.59
CA GLU A 534 1.08 12.69 7.87
C GLU A 534 1.47 12.27 9.29
N GLY A 535 0.48 12.22 10.22
CA GLY A 535 0.73 12.00 11.64
C GLY A 535 1.27 10.60 11.96
N GLY A 536 1.93 10.50 13.10
CA GLY A 536 2.37 9.25 13.69
C GLY A 536 1.22 8.37 14.15
N LEU A 537 1.54 7.13 14.53
CA LEU A 537 0.60 6.13 15.00
C LEU A 537 0.94 5.72 16.44
N ARG A 538 0.00 5.94 17.36
CA ARG A 538 0.13 5.46 18.74
C ARG A 538 -1.07 4.61 19.13
N TRP A 539 -0.85 3.31 19.31
CA TRP A 539 -1.90 2.41 19.80
C TRP A 539 -2.29 2.76 21.24
N ALA A 540 -3.58 2.83 21.51
CA ALA A 540 -4.14 3.15 22.81
C ALA A 540 -4.71 1.90 23.50
N VAL A 541 -5.60 1.18 22.81
CA VAL A 541 -6.24 -0.05 23.29
C VAL A 541 -6.30 -1.06 22.15
N VAL A 542 -5.96 -2.30 22.44
CA VAL A 542 -6.06 -3.43 21.53
C VAL A 542 -6.79 -4.57 22.24
N GLU A 543 -8.02 -4.79 21.85
CA GLU A 543 -8.90 -5.86 22.33
C GLU A 543 -9.24 -6.81 21.19
N ASP A 544 -9.81 -7.96 21.49
CA ASP A 544 -10.16 -8.95 20.46
C ASP A 544 -11.06 -8.38 19.37
N ASP A 545 -12.02 -7.54 19.75
CA ASP A 545 -13.05 -7.00 18.88
C ASP A 545 -12.96 -5.48 18.65
N ALA A 546 -11.94 -4.80 19.22
CA ALA A 546 -11.76 -3.36 19.07
C ALA A 546 -10.30 -2.94 18.98
N LEU A 547 -10.02 -1.99 18.09
CA LEU A 547 -8.73 -1.36 17.87
C LEU A 547 -8.87 0.15 18.09
N VAL A 548 -8.11 0.69 19.04
CA VAL A 548 -8.14 2.13 19.38
C VAL A 548 -6.73 2.69 19.25
N TYR A 549 -6.59 3.76 18.50
CA TYR A 549 -5.29 4.42 18.28
C TYR A 549 -5.40 5.91 18.07
N LEU A 550 -4.29 6.59 18.27
CA LEU A 550 -4.10 8.00 17.99
C LEU A 550 -3.32 8.18 16.68
N ARG A 551 -3.72 9.18 15.91
CA ARG A 551 -2.93 9.80 14.85
C ARG A 551 -2.52 11.18 15.35
N GLU A 552 -1.21 11.44 15.39
CA GLU A 552 -0.69 12.63 16.05
C GLU A 552 0.31 13.40 15.17
N THR A 553 0.12 14.72 15.08
CA THR A 553 1.13 15.70 14.66
C THR A 553 1.40 16.64 15.82
N ALA A 554 2.26 17.63 15.65
CA ALA A 554 2.53 18.63 16.69
C ALA A 554 1.28 19.48 17.04
N ASP A 555 0.37 19.64 16.09
CA ASP A 555 -0.77 20.56 16.14
C ASP A 555 -2.14 19.88 16.08
N GLU A 556 -2.20 18.60 15.76
CA GLU A 556 -3.46 17.85 15.66
C GLU A 556 -3.35 16.46 16.29
N ARG A 557 -4.36 16.08 17.06
CA ARG A 557 -4.52 14.73 17.60
C ARG A 557 -5.89 14.19 17.22
N VAL A 558 -5.92 13.02 16.59
CA VAL A 558 -7.13 12.34 16.16
C VAL A 558 -7.19 10.97 16.84
N LEU A 559 -8.28 10.69 17.53
CA LEU A 559 -8.59 9.39 18.12
C LEU A 559 -9.46 8.60 17.14
N VAL A 560 -9.05 7.36 16.86
CA VAL A 560 -9.78 6.40 16.04
C VAL A 560 -10.19 5.22 16.90
N VAL A 561 -11.46 4.83 16.81
CA VAL A 561 -12.03 3.64 17.44
C VAL A 561 -12.69 2.81 16.37
N ALA A 562 -12.13 1.63 16.09
CA ALA A 562 -12.69 0.66 15.17
C ALA A 562 -13.09 -0.59 15.94
N ALA A 563 -14.34 -1.00 15.85
CA ALA A 563 -14.86 -2.19 16.51
C ALA A 563 -15.56 -3.10 15.49
N ARG A 564 -15.19 -4.39 15.46
CA ARG A 564 -15.86 -5.39 14.60
C ARG A 564 -17.09 -6.01 15.25
N ALA A 565 -17.24 -5.85 16.57
CA ALA A 565 -18.37 -6.32 17.38
C ALA A 565 -18.50 -5.44 18.63
N PRO A 566 -19.60 -5.53 19.40
CA PRO A 566 -19.71 -4.89 20.70
C PRO A 566 -18.58 -5.34 21.65
N TRP A 567 -18.02 -4.41 22.42
CA TRP A 567 -16.91 -4.63 23.33
C TRP A 567 -17.07 -3.87 24.64
N ALA A 568 -16.13 -3.99 25.59
CA ALA A 568 -16.28 -3.41 26.94
C ALA A 568 -16.17 -1.88 27.01
N GLY A 569 -15.74 -1.23 25.89
CA GLY A 569 -15.35 0.18 25.92
C GLY A 569 -14.02 0.38 26.66
N ALA A 570 -13.53 1.62 26.70
CA ALA A 570 -12.28 1.96 27.38
C ALA A 570 -12.32 3.34 28.02
N ALA A 571 -11.49 3.53 29.07
CA ALA A 571 -11.19 4.83 29.64
C ALA A 571 -9.75 5.22 29.24
N LEU A 572 -9.59 6.35 28.56
CA LEU A 572 -8.29 6.88 28.13
C LEU A 572 -7.90 8.07 29.00
N PRO A 573 -6.59 8.39 29.12
CA PRO A 573 -6.12 9.52 29.91
C PRO A 573 -6.77 10.83 29.48
N ARG A 574 -7.25 11.63 30.44
CA ARG A 574 -7.92 12.91 30.17
C ARG A 574 -6.99 13.94 29.50
N HIS A 575 -5.69 13.89 29.79
CA HIS A 575 -4.69 14.81 29.21
C HIS A 575 -4.47 14.64 27.69
N LEU A 576 -4.99 13.59 27.08
CA LEU A 576 -4.99 13.46 25.60
C LEU A 576 -5.82 14.56 24.94
N LEU A 577 -6.78 15.12 25.65
CA LEU A 577 -7.61 16.24 25.20
C LEU A 577 -7.01 17.56 25.68
N SER A 578 -6.58 18.41 24.75
CA SER A 578 -5.96 19.70 25.06
C SER A 578 -6.96 20.74 25.56
N GLY A 579 -8.20 20.65 25.10
CA GLY A 579 -9.29 21.57 25.42
C GLY A 579 -10.41 20.95 26.26
N ALA A 580 -11.57 21.56 26.17
CA ALA A 580 -12.77 21.14 26.94
C ALA A 580 -13.64 20.11 26.23
N ARG A 581 -13.50 19.94 24.91
CA ARG A 581 -14.40 19.13 24.08
C ARG A 581 -13.64 18.33 23.03
N ALA A 582 -14.11 17.11 22.78
CA ALA A 582 -13.74 16.34 21.61
C ALA A 582 -14.74 16.61 20.48
N GLU A 583 -14.25 16.81 19.27
CA GLU A 583 -15.07 17.00 18.08
C GLU A 583 -15.20 15.65 17.36
N ARG A 584 -16.44 15.17 17.16
CA ARG A 584 -16.68 13.97 16.36
C ARG A 584 -16.58 14.31 14.88
N LEU A 585 -15.64 13.67 14.20
CA LEU A 585 -15.39 13.87 12.77
C LEU A 585 -16.11 12.84 11.90
N HIS A 586 -16.30 11.61 12.43
CA HIS A 586 -16.97 10.51 11.69
C HIS A 586 -17.58 9.49 12.65
N GLY A 587 -18.59 8.76 12.16
CA GLY A 587 -19.22 7.63 12.84
C GLY A 587 -20.27 8.03 13.90
N VAL A 588 -20.79 7.00 14.59
CA VAL A 588 -21.89 7.16 15.55
C VAL A 588 -21.52 6.78 16.99
N GLY A 589 -20.28 6.32 17.22
CA GLY A 589 -19.81 5.94 18.55
C GLY A 589 -19.88 7.07 19.56
N THR A 590 -19.76 6.74 20.82
CA THR A 590 -19.80 7.67 21.94
C THR A 590 -18.41 7.91 22.52
N LEU A 591 -18.12 9.18 22.86
CA LEU A 591 -16.97 9.60 23.62
C LEU A 591 -17.44 10.56 24.70
N ASP A 592 -17.41 10.12 25.96
CA ASP A 592 -17.76 10.92 27.13
C ASP A 592 -16.49 11.54 27.72
N VAL A 593 -16.52 12.85 27.90
CA VAL A 593 -15.41 13.64 28.48
C VAL A 593 -15.68 13.83 29.98
N ALA A 594 -15.22 12.88 30.79
CA ALA A 594 -15.29 12.98 32.24
C ALA A 594 -14.12 13.80 32.81
N THR A 595 -14.18 14.14 34.09
CA THR A 595 -13.12 14.92 34.76
C THR A 595 -11.80 14.18 34.86
N ASP A 596 -11.84 12.84 34.96
CA ASP A 596 -10.71 11.95 35.17
C ASP A 596 -10.25 11.19 33.91
N ALA A 597 -11.15 11.04 32.92
CA ALA A 597 -10.89 10.19 31.76
C ALA A 597 -11.73 10.62 30.53
N LEU A 598 -11.29 10.16 29.35
CA LEU A 598 -12.09 10.08 28.14
C LEU A 598 -12.65 8.65 28.04
N ARG A 599 -13.98 8.52 28.09
CA ARG A 599 -14.66 7.21 28.07
C ARG A 599 -15.20 6.92 26.69
N VAL A 600 -14.62 5.92 26.07
CA VAL A 600 -15.03 5.43 24.74
C VAL A 600 -16.10 4.37 24.92
N GLY A 601 -17.24 4.54 24.24
CA GLY A 601 -18.31 3.55 24.24
C GLY A 601 -17.95 2.27 23.49
N GLY A 602 -18.58 1.16 23.89
CA GLY A 602 -18.32 -0.20 23.42
C GLY A 602 -19.26 -0.66 22.29
N ASP A 603 -19.89 0.24 21.55
CA ASP A 603 -20.75 -0.11 20.43
C ASP A 603 -19.95 -0.67 19.25
N GLY A 604 -20.56 -1.57 18.49
CA GLY A 604 -19.97 -2.19 17.29
C GLY A 604 -20.98 -3.10 16.57
N PRO A 605 -20.69 -3.47 15.30
CA PRO A 605 -19.61 -3.02 14.41
C PRO A 605 -19.71 -1.55 14.03
N GLY A 606 -18.54 -0.89 13.96
CA GLY A 606 -18.48 0.49 13.51
C GLY A 606 -17.09 1.12 13.66
N VAL A 607 -16.92 2.26 13.04
CA VAL A 607 -15.74 3.11 13.20
C VAL A 607 -16.19 4.51 13.63
N SER A 608 -15.44 5.10 14.53
CA SER A 608 -15.67 6.47 14.98
C SER A 608 -14.35 7.22 15.12
N VAL A 609 -14.38 8.49 14.74
CA VAL A 609 -13.18 9.33 14.69
C VAL A 609 -13.46 10.66 15.38
N TRP A 610 -12.56 11.08 16.29
CA TRP A 610 -12.68 12.34 17.01
C TRP A 610 -11.38 13.15 16.92
N ARG A 611 -11.50 14.46 16.78
CA ARG A 611 -10.41 15.40 17.03
C ARG A 611 -10.38 15.72 18.52
N LEU A 612 -9.21 15.57 19.14
CA LEU A 612 -8.95 15.86 20.54
C LEU A 612 -8.26 17.24 20.68
N ALA A 613 -9.02 18.32 20.54
CA ALA A 613 -8.52 19.68 20.56
C ALA A 613 -8.66 20.36 21.93
#